data_768c5bd8f033becd36ed723b6d5d376b
#
_entry.id   768c5bd8f033becd36ed723b6d5d376b
#
_cell.length_a   1.000
_cell.length_b   1.000
_cell.length_c   1.000
_cell.angle_alpha   90.00
_cell.angle_beta   90.00
_cell.angle_gamma   90.00
#
_symmetry.space_group_name_H-M   'P 1'
#
loop_
_entity.id
_entity.type
_entity.pdbx_description
1 polymer ?
#
loop_
_entity_poly.entity_id
_entity_poly.type
_entity_poly.pdbx_seq_one_letter_code
_entity_poly.pdbx_strand_id
1 'polypeptide(L)'
;MVPKIWEDSYKTVKVKKLLCACEWNKSTFEKLGYKLEVVPYAQDFEANYDNDYYNKLSKILKDKFVFTSVFQWGSRKGIEKLIKAFQLEFVNDPNAFLVLKTYHSKPMTGQDETQIIRNDISKITNSLTHYGNKVNAKCKIVVINQMLTKRELNSLYKITDVYATTTRGEGFGLPIVESLNYNNPVIAPDIGGHLDFLSPEETFFIDSTLEPVDSFDNELWSSYEGNWVEASINSTRKQLRKCYTMNREELKVKGNNAGRFMKNYLSFETCNLIWKRVLEA
;
A
#
# COMPACT_ATOMS: atom_id res chain seq x y z
N MET A 1 -5.02 2.70 -18.48
CA MET A 1 -4.68 2.50 -19.91
C MET A 1 -3.36 1.73 -19.96
N VAL A 2 -3.20 0.83 -20.93
CA VAL A 2 -1.95 0.06 -21.10
C VAL A 2 -0.96 0.91 -21.91
N PRO A 3 0.33 0.98 -21.56
CA PRO A 3 1.32 1.68 -22.36
C PRO A 3 1.39 1.16 -23.78
N LYS A 4 1.51 2.03 -24.79
CA LYS A 4 1.58 1.64 -26.20
C LYS A 4 2.69 0.61 -26.50
N ILE A 5 3.84 0.74 -25.85
CA ILE A 5 4.94 -0.21 -25.97
C ILE A 5 4.56 -1.62 -25.52
N TRP A 6 3.67 -1.75 -24.54
CA TRP A 6 3.15 -3.04 -24.10
C TRP A 6 2.11 -3.58 -25.07
N GLU A 7 1.23 -2.71 -25.59
CA GLU A 7 0.27 -3.10 -26.64
C GLU A 7 1.00 -3.68 -27.87
N ASP A 8 2.06 -3.02 -28.30
CA ASP A 8 2.86 -3.45 -29.44
C ASP A 8 3.60 -4.78 -29.14
N SER A 9 4.12 -4.93 -27.92
CA SER A 9 4.76 -6.18 -27.47
C SER A 9 3.75 -7.34 -27.43
N TYR A 10 2.54 -7.12 -26.93
CA TYR A 10 1.50 -8.16 -26.88
C TYR A 10 1.02 -8.56 -28.28
N LYS A 11 0.96 -7.63 -29.26
CA LYS A 11 0.59 -7.94 -30.65
C LYS A 11 1.60 -8.85 -31.36
N THR A 12 2.87 -8.82 -30.95
CA THR A 12 3.94 -9.66 -31.53
C THR A 12 3.92 -11.08 -31.00
N VAL A 13 3.30 -11.33 -29.85
CA VAL A 13 3.23 -12.64 -29.21
C VAL A 13 1.87 -13.28 -29.47
N LYS A 14 1.86 -14.50 -30.01
CA LYS A 14 0.61 -15.28 -30.22
C LYS A 14 0.09 -15.83 -28.86
N VAL A 15 -0.47 -14.92 -28.06
CA VAL A 15 -1.06 -15.26 -26.77
C VAL A 15 -2.48 -15.77 -26.97
N LYS A 16 -2.81 -16.95 -26.46
CA LYS A 16 -4.17 -17.48 -26.49
C LYS A 16 -5.07 -16.86 -25.42
N LYS A 17 -4.51 -16.58 -24.24
CA LYS A 17 -5.22 -16.11 -23.07
C LYS A 17 -4.25 -15.30 -22.19
N LEU A 18 -4.68 -14.18 -21.64
CA LEU A 18 -3.93 -13.42 -20.63
C LEU A 18 -4.49 -13.72 -19.23
N LEU A 19 -3.58 -13.89 -18.28
CA LEU A 19 -3.94 -14.07 -16.87
C LEU A 19 -3.65 -12.78 -16.11
N CYS A 20 -4.62 -12.30 -15.36
CA CYS A 20 -4.55 -11.09 -14.55
C CYS A 20 -4.70 -11.45 -13.08
N ALA A 21 -4.01 -10.71 -12.21
CA ALA A 21 -4.07 -11.00 -10.77
C ALA A 21 -5.37 -10.53 -10.11
N CYS A 22 -6.08 -9.59 -10.72
CA CYS A 22 -7.30 -8.99 -10.17
C CYS A 22 -8.23 -8.46 -11.27
N GLU A 23 -9.48 -8.19 -10.92
CA GLU A 23 -10.49 -7.65 -11.85
C GLU A 23 -10.12 -6.25 -12.36
N TRP A 24 -9.46 -5.42 -11.55
CA TRP A 24 -8.95 -4.13 -12.00
C TRP A 24 -7.96 -4.27 -13.17
N ASN A 25 -7.02 -5.21 -13.07
CA ASN A 25 -6.08 -5.48 -14.17
C ASN A 25 -6.81 -6.01 -15.40
N LYS A 26 -7.79 -6.92 -15.21
CA LYS A 26 -8.62 -7.44 -16.31
C LYS A 26 -9.30 -6.30 -17.06
N SER A 27 -10.01 -5.42 -16.37
CA SER A 27 -10.69 -4.28 -17.00
C SER A 27 -9.73 -3.32 -17.72
N THR A 28 -8.49 -3.22 -17.24
CA THR A 28 -7.45 -2.40 -17.88
C THR A 28 -6.96 -3.02 -19.17
N PHE A 29 -6.81 -4.36 -19.22
CA PHE A 29 -6.26 -5.07 -20.37
C PHE A 29 -7.33 -5.56 -21.36
N GLU A 30 -8.61 -5.52 -21.04
CA GLU A 30 -9.71 -5.91 -21.96
C GLU A 30 -9.64 -5.20 -23.32
N LYS A 31 -9.20 -3.95 -23.31
CA LYS A 31 -9.03 -3.13 -24.54
C LYS A 31 -8.00 -3.68 -25.51
N LEU A 32 -7.15 -4.62 -25.08
CA LEU A 32 -6.16 -5.26 -25.95
C LEU A 32 -6.76 -6.36 -26.85
N GLY A 33 -8.04 -6.71 -26.65
CA GLY A 33 -8.74 -7.72 -27.44
C GLY A 33 -8.36 -9.18 -27.13
N TYR A 34 -7.68 -9.43 -26.01
CA TYR A 34 -7.35 -10.79 -25.57
C TYR A 34 -8.46 -11.40 -24.71
N LYS A 35 -8.52 -12.73 -24.70
CA LYS A 35 -9.28 -13.45 -23.68
C LYS A 35 -8.55 -13.33 -22.34
N LEU A 36 -9.22 -12.77 -21.33
CA LEU A 36 -8.67 -12.46 -20.02
C LEU A 36 -9.34 -13.30 -18.93
N GLU A 37 -8.53 -13.83 -18.04
CA GLU A 37 -8.99 -14.56 -16.86
C GLU A 37 -8.32 -14.00 -15.60
N VAL A 38 -9.06 -13.89 -14.52
CA VAL A 38 -8.50 -13.48 -13.23
C VAL A 38 -8.04 -14.71 -12.47
N VAL A 39 -6.76 -14.70 -12.13
CA VAL A 39 -6.11 -15.74 -11.32
C VAL A 39 -5.31 -15.03 -10.23
N PRO A 40 -5.86 -14.91 -9.02
CA PRO A 40 -5.18 -14.24 -7.92
C PRO A 40 -3.92 -14.99 -7.49
N TYR A 41 -3.00 -14.28 -6.84
CA TYR A 41 -1.78 -14.87 -6.30
C TYR A 41 -2.13 -15.66 -5.02
N ALA A 42 -2.09 -16.98 -5.09
CA ALA A 42 -2.17 -17.82 -3.90
C ALA A 42 -1.07 -17.45 -2.89
N GLN A 43 -1.40 -17.40 -1.63
CA GLN A 43 -0.48 -17.00 -0.57
C GLN A 43 -0.32 -18.10 0.47
N ASP A 44 0.91 -18.23 0.96
CA ASP A 44 1.21 -18.92 2.20
C ASP A 44 1.05 -17.93 3.37
N PHE A 45 0.18 -18.29 4.31
CA PHE A 45 -0.17 -17.45 5.44
C PHE A 45 0.62 -17.78 6.71
N GLU A 46 1.81 -18.35 6.59
CA GLU A 46 2.70 -18.52 7.73
C GLU A 46 3.04 -17.17 8.39
N ALA A 47 2.73 -17.08 9.69
CA ALA A 47 2.94 -15.86 10.47
C ALA A 47 4.26 -15.90 11.26
N ASN A 48 5.34 -16.39 10.65
CA ASN A 48 6.66 -16.48 11.27
C ASN A 48 7.35 -15.11 11.27
N TYR A 49 7.77 -14.63 12.43
CA TYR A 49 8.47 -13.36 12.58
C TYR A 49 9.80 -13.52 13.35
N ASP A 50 10.64 -12.50 13.34
CA ASP A 50 11.91 -12.46 14.05
C ASP A 50 11.71 -11.83 15.43
N ASN A 51 11.94 -12.59 16.49
CA ASN A 51 11.72 -12.13 17.86
C ASN A 51 12.68 -11.01 18.27
N ASP A 52 13.95 -11.07 17.84
CA ASP A 52 14.95 -10.06 18.22
C ASP A 52 14.64 -8.73 17.55
N TYR A 53 14.27 -8.78 16.28
CA TYR A 53 13.87 -7.58 15.55
C TYR A 53 12.54 -7.01 16.09
N TYR A 54 11.57 -7.84 16.41
CA TYR A 54 10.34 -7.45 17.09
C TYR A 54 10.62 -6.73 18.42
N ASN A 55 11.48 -7.31 19.27
CA ASN A 55 11.86 -6.72 20.56
C ASN A 55 12.58 -5.37 20.37
N LYS A 56 13.38 -5.22 19.32
CA LYS A 56 14.04 -3.97 18.95
C LYS A 56 13.02 -2.88 18.55
N LEU A 57 12.05 -3.23 17.73
CA LEU A 57 10.95 -2.34 17.36
C LEU A 57 10.08 -1.97 18.57
N SER A 58 9.75 -2.94 19.40
CA SER A 58 8.93 -2.75 20.60
C SER A 58 9.54 -1.76 21.60
N LYS A 59 10.87 -1.72 21.73
CA LYS A 59 11.54 -0.73 22.59
C LYS A 59 11.33 0.71 22.11
N ILE A 60 11.18 0.91 20.80
CA ILE A 60 11.01 2.25 20.18
C ILE A 60 9.53 2.64 20.14
N LEU A 61 8.65 1.66 19.90
CA LEU A 61 7.23 1.88 19.57
C LEU A 61 6.29 1.52 20.74
N LYS A 62 6.84 1.17 21.91
CA LYS A 62 6.05 0.86 23.11
C LYS A 62 5.08 2.00 23.43
N ASP A 63 3.85 1.64 23.74
CA ASP A 63 2.78 2.56 24.11
C ASP A 63 2.42 3.61 23.03
N LYS A 64 2.87 3.38 21.78
CA LYS A 64 2.52 4.21 20.63
C LYS A 64 1.39 3.59 19.81
N PHE A 65 0.74 4.41 19.01
CA PHE A 65 -0.15 3.94 17.96
C PHE A 65 0.60 3.95 16.63
N VAL A 66 0.75 2.78 16.04
CA VAL A 66 1.64 2.56 14.90
C VAL A 66 0.85 2.37 13.61
N PHE A 67 0.89 3.37 12.75
CA PHE A 67 0.53 3.22 11.36
C PHE A 67 1.76 2.78 10.57
N THR A 68 1.61 1.80 9.68
CA THR A 68 2.71 1.31 8.84
C THR A 68 2.36 1.37 7.37
N SER A 69 3.34 1.70 6.54
CA SER A 69 3.26 1.58 5.08
C SER A 69 4.53 0.93 4.55
N VAL A 70 4.40 -0.02 3.63
CA VAL A 70 5.52 -0.75 3.01
C VAL A 70 5.45 -0.56 1.50
N PHE A 71 6.47 0.03 0.89
CA PHE A 71 6.43 0.40 -0.52
C PHE A 71 7.83 0.73 -1.07
N GLN A 72 7.94 0.75 -2.40
CA GLN A 72 9.08 1.33 -3.08
C GLN A 72 8.89 2.85 -3.19
N TRP A 73 9.90 3.64 -2.84
CA TRP A 73 9.82 5.10 -2.90
C TRP A 73 9.61 5.58 -4.34
N GLY A 74 8.55 6.37 -4.54
CA GLY A 74 8.19 6.92 -5.85
C GLY A 74 6.76 7.48 -5.88
N SER A 75 6.48 8.35 -6.85
CA SER A 75 5.20 9.07 -7.02
C SER A 75 4.00 8.15 -7.12
N ARG A 76 4.14 7.00 -7.80
CA ARG A 76 3.07 6.01 -7.92
C ARG A 76 2.51 5.53 -6.57
N LYS A 77 3.30 5.61 -5.52
CA LYS A 77 2.86 5.18 -4.18
C LYS A 77 2.09 6.25 -3.41
N GLY A 78 1.97 7.47 -3.97
CA GLY A 78 1.16 8.55 -3.41
C GLY A 78 1.54 8.94 -1.97
N ILE A 79 2.76 8.60 -1.54
CA ILE A 79 3.20 8.68 -0.14
C ILE A 79 3.13 10.09 0.42
N GLU A 80 3.24 11.09 -0.44
CA GLU A 80 3.10 12.49 -0.05
C GLU A 80 1.73 12.79 0.55
N LYS A 81 0.66 12.15 0.03
CA LYS A 81 -0.71 12.30 0.55
C LYS A 81 -0.82 11.71 1.95
N LEU A 82 -0.23 10.52 2.16
CA LEU A 82 -0.20 9.88 3.48
C LEU A 82 0.58 10.72 4.50
N ILE A 83 1.77 11.20 4.13
CA ILE A 83 2.60 12.04 5.01
C ILE A 83 1.85 13.33 5.36
N LYS A 84 1.28 14.03 4.37
CA LYS A 84 0.50 15.25 4.58
C LYS A 84 -0.70 14.99 5.50
N ALA A 85 -1.50 13.98 5.19
CA ALA A 85 -2.67 13.64 5.99
C ALA A 85 -2.29 13.29 7.44
N PHE A 86 -1.26 12.45 7.63
CA PHE A 86 -0.79 12.04 8.94
C PHE A 86 -0.31 13.23 9.79
N GLN A 87 0.55 14.08 9.23
CA GLN A 87 1.08 15.23 9.97
C GLN A 87 0.04 16.28 10.27
N LEU A 88 -0.92 16.54 9.37
CA LEU A 88 -2.04 17.45 9.60
C LEU A 88 -2.99 16.91 10.65
N GLU A 89 -3.20 15.59 10.70
CA GLU A 89 -4.14 14.99 11.64
C GLU A 89 -3.57 14.88 13.05
N PHE A 90 -2.28 14.60 13.18
CA PHE A 90 -1.63 14.35 14.48
C PHE A 90 -0.61 15.42 14.86
N VAL A 91 -0.85 16.69 14.46
CA VAL A 91 0.08 17.81 14.71
C VAL A 91 0.57 17.87 16.17
N ASN A 92 -0.32 17.67 17.14
CA ASN A 92 -0.02 17.79 18.56
C ASN A 92 0.08 16.45 19.28
N ASP A 93 0.09 15.32 18.57
CA ASP A 93 0.07 14.00 19.19
C ASP A 93 1.44 13.30 19.11
N PRO A 94 2.17 13.21 20.24
CA PRO A 94 3.48 12.53 20.26
C PRO A 94 3.36 11.01 20.30
N ASN A 95 2.13 10.46 20.39
CA ASN A 95 1.88 9.02 20.47
C ASN A 95 1.50 8.40 19.14
N ALA A 96 1.16 9.22 18.13
CA ALA A 96 0.93 8.76 16.77
C ALA A 96 2.27 8.60 16.03
N PHE A 97 2.51 7.40 15.50
CA PHE A 97 3.72 7.06 14.73
C PHE A 97 3.33 6.55 13.35
N LEU A 98 4.02 7.03 12.33
CA LEU A 98 3.96 6.50 10.96
C LEU A 98 5.31 5.85 10.64
N VAL A 99 5.30 4.53 10.46
CA VAL A 99 6.50 3.77 10.10
C VAL A 99 6.46 3.51 8.60
N LEU A 100 7.46 4.02 7.88
CA LEU A 100 7.63 3.85 6.44
C LEU A 100 8.77 2.86 6.19
N LYS A 101 8.42 1.62 5.82
CA LYS A 101 9.40 0.67 5.29
C LYS A 101 9.50 0.88 3.79
N THR A 102 10.62 1.41 3.34
CA THR A 102 10.78 1.81 1.96
C THR A 102 12.23 1.65 1.46
N TYR A 103 12.39 1.66 0.16
CA TYR A 103 13.68 1.69 -0.53
C TYR A 103 13.52 2.43 -1.86
N HIS A 104 14.60 2.95 -2.40
CA HIS A 104 14.59 3.64 -3.69
C HIS A 104 14.76 2.66 -4.85
N SER A 105 14.08 2.91 -5.98
CA SER A 105 14.10 1.99 -7.14
C SER A 105 15.42 1.96 -7.91
N LYS A 106 16.22 3.02 -7.82
CA LYS A 106 17.50 3.11 -8.52
C LYS A 106 18.64 3.03 -7.49
N PRO A 107 19.68 2.19 -7.72
CA PRO A 107 20.88 2.25 -6.92
C PRO A 107 21.48 3.67 -7.05
N MET A 108 21.52 4.40 -5.96
CA MET A 108 22.08 5.75 -5.95
C MET A 108 23.58 5.62 -5.63
N THR A 109 24.40 5.55 -6.67
CA THR A 109 25.85 5.52 -6.52
C THR A 109 26.33 6.80 -5.82
N GLY A 110 26.91 6.63 -4.62
CA GLY A 110 27.55 7.70 -3.88
C GLY A 110 26.64 8.60 -3.03
N GLN A 111 25.35 8.32 -2.92
CA GLN A 111 24.43 9.11 -2.07
C GLN A 111 23.81 8.25 -0.98
N ASP A 112 23.62 8.82 0.22
CA ASP A 112 22.86 8.17 1.29
C ASP A 112 21.35 8.19 0.98
N GLU A 113 20.84 7.05 0.58
CA GLU A 113 19.41 6.84 0.27
C GLU A 113 18.49 7.28 1.42
N THR A 114 18.89 7.03 2.67
CA THR A 114 18.14 7.45 3.85
C THR A 114 18.03 8.97 3.92
N GLN A 115 19.11 9.65 3.60
CA GLN A 115 19.13 11.12 3.64
C GLN A 115 18.24 11.71 2.54
N ILE A 116 18.20 11.11 1.35
CA ILE A 116 17.33 11.55 0.27
C ILE A 116 15.86 11.42 0.67
N ILE A 117 15.45 10.26 1.17
CA ILE A 117 14.08 10.02 1.65
C ILE A 117 13.71 11.01 2.77
N ARG A 118 14.62 11.26 3.72
CA ARG A 118 14.42 12.24 4.79
C ARG A 118 14.28 13.66 4.27
N ASN A 119 15.07 14.03 3.28
CA ASN A 119 14.97 15.34 2.64
C ASN A 119 13.64 15.53 1.93
N ASP A 120 13.15 14.51 1.23
CA ASP A 120 11.85 14.56 0.58
C ASP A 120 10.70 14.65 1.60
N ILE A 121 10.73 13.87 2.67
CA ILE A 121 9.80 14.02 3.80
C ILE A 121 9.86 15.44 4.37
N SER A 122 11.06 16.00 4.54
CA SER A 122 11.23 17.37 5.04
C SER A 122 10.64 18.40 4.09
N LYS A 123 10.83 18.25 2.76
CA LYS A 123 10.19 19.13 1.76
C LYS A 123 8.67 19.07 1.86
N ILE A 124 8.10 17.85 1.95
CA ILE A 124 6.65 17.63 2.12
C ILE A 124 6.18 18.34 3.40
N THR A 125 6.86 18.11 4.51
CA THR A 125 6.52 18.71 5.82
C THR A 125 6.59 20.23 5.77
N ASN A 126 7.65 20.78 5.21
CA ASN A 126 7.86 22.23 5.13
C ASN A 126 6.87 22.93 4.20
N SER A 127 6.22 22.20 3.28
CA SER A 127 5.15 22.71 2.44
C SER A 127 3.80 22.79 3.16
N LEU A 128 3.69 22.19 4.37
CA LEU A 128 2.42 22.15 5.10
C LEU A 128 2.17 23.43 5.86
N THR A 129 0.96 23.95 5.67
CA THR A 129 0.41 25.05 6.49
C THR A 129 -0.90 24.59 7.12
N HIS A 130 -1.12 25.02 8.35
CA HIS A 130 -2.39 24.83 9.05
C HIS A 130 -2.88 26.19 9.54
N TYR A 131 -4.02 26.64 9.03
CA TYR A 131 -4.52 28.00 9.25
C TYR A 131 -3.47 29.11 8.94
N GLY A 132 -2.73 28.94 7.83
CA GLY A 132 -1.71 29.91 7.41
C GLY A 132 -0.36 29.82 8.14
N ASN A 133 -0.23 28.98 9.17
CA ASN A 133 1.01 28.78 9.91
C ASN A 133 1.74 27.50 9.48
N LYS A 134 3.07 27.50 9.53
CA LYS A 134 3.85 26.27 9.30
C LYS A 134 3.49 25.21 10.33
N VAL A 135 3.31 23.98 9.85
CA VAL A 135 3.03 22.81 10.71
C VAL A 135 4.33 22.39 11.39
N ASN A 136 4.31 22.39 12.74
CA ASN A 136 5.35 21.78 13.56
C ASN A 136 4.78 20.55 14.25
N ALA A 137 4.71 19.44 13.52
CA ALA A 137 4.06 18.24 13.99
C ALA A 137 4.87 17.53 15.10
N LYS A 138 4.20 17.15 16.19
CA LYS A 138 4.76 16.35 17.29
C LYS A 138 4.73 14.85 17.00
N CYS A 139 3.83 14.40 16.11
CA CYS A 139 3.81 13.02 15.64
C CYS A 139 5.14 12.64 14.96
N LYS A 140 5.43 11.36 14.93
CA LYS A 140 6.72 10.86 14.44
C LYS A 140 6.58 10.07 13.14
N ILE A 141 7.48 10.35 12.20
CA ILE A 141 7.68 9.51 11.01
C ILE A 141 9.01 8.79 11.18
N VAL A 142 8.96 7.46 11.13
CA VAL A 142 10.13 6.57 11.24
C VAL A 142 10.38 5.94 9.86
N VAL A 143 11.57 6.10 9.33
CA VAL A 143 11.96 5.51 8.04
C VAL A 143 12.86 4.29 8.28
N ILE A 144 12.48 3.16 7.71
CA ILE A 144 13.25 1.92 7.67
C ILE A 144 13.59 1.65 6.19
N ASN A 145 14.80 2.00 5.76
CA ASN A 145 15.25 1.76 4.38
C ASN A 145 16.21 0.58 4.22
N GLN A 146 16.74 0.04 5.33
CA GLN A 146 17.57 -1.15 5.30
C GLN A 146 16.83 -2.35 4.70
N MET A 147 17.55 -3.24 4.03
CA MET A 147 17.00 -4.53 3.60
C MET A 147 16.60 -5.34 4.82
N LEU A 148 15.39 -5.87 4.79
CA LEU A 148 14.86 -6.75 5.82
C LEU A 148 14.69 -8.16 5.24
N THR A 149 14.98 -9.15 6.02
CA THR A 149 14.54 -10.53 5.75
C THR A 149 13.01 -10.61 5.82
N LYS A 150 12.41 -11.64 5.26
CA LYS A 150 10.95 -11.84 5.35
C LYS A 150 10.47 -11.87 6.81
N ARG A 151 11.23 -12.51 7.70
CA ARG A 151 10.90 -12.61 9.13
C ARG A 151 10.98 -11.27 9.87
N GLU A 152 11.99 -10.44 9.55
CA GLU A 152 12.10 -9.07 10.08
C GLU A 152 10.97 -8.18 9.58
N LEU A 153 10.62 -8.27 8.29
CA LEU A 153 9.45 -7.55 7.73
C LEU A 153 8.15 -8.00 8.41
N ASN A 154 8.02 -9.28 8.68
CA ASN A 154 6.90 -9.83 9.42
C ASN A 154 6.83 -9.29 10.86
N SER A 155 7.98 -9.04 11.50
CA SER A 155 8.02 -8.39 12.82
C SER A 155 7.46 -6.97 12.80
N LEU A 156 7.68 -6.25 11.70
CA LEU A 156 7.09 -4.93 11.50
C LEU A 156 5.56 -5.02 11.36
N TYR A 157 5.04 -5.95 10.58
CA TYR A 157 3.58 -6.15 10.50
C TYR A 157 2.99 -6.59 11.85
N LYS A 158 3.72 -7.39 12.62
CA LYS A 158 3.27 -7.84 13.94
C LYS A 158 3.10 -6.71 14.96
N ILE A 159 3.90 -5.64 14.88
CA ILE A 159 3.82 -4.49 15.80
C ILE A 159 2.91 -3.38 15.29
N THR A 160 2.43 -3.48 14.08
CA THR A 160 1.55 -2.51 13.42
C THR A 160 0.16 -2.55 14.03
N ASP A 161 -0.41 -1.38 14.34
CA ASP A 161 -1.82 -1.25 14.72
C ASP A 161 -2.73 -1.13 13.49
N VAL A 162 -2.29 -0.39 12.45
CA VAL A 162 -3.04 -0.16 11.21
C VAL A 162 -2.07 -0.05 10.03
N TYR A 163 -2.36 -0.76 8.95
CA TYR A 163 -1.66 -0.56 7.69
C TYR A 163 -2.33 0.57 6.91
N ALA A 164 -1.57 1.53 6.40
CA ALA A 164 -2.10 2.66 5.66
C ALA A 164 -1.37 2.85 4.33
N THR A 165 -2.13 3.03 3.25
CA THR A 165 -1.59 3.33 1.93
C THR A 165 -2.46 4.34 1.20
N THR A 166 -1.83 5.21 0.42
CA THR A 166 -2.48 6.17 -0.48
C THR A 166 -2.00 5.95 -1.92
N THR A 167 -1.74 4.68 -2.25
CA THR A 167 -1.17 4.31 -3.54
C THR A 167 -2.02 4.78 -4.71
N ARG A 168 -1.36 5.30 -5.74
CA ARG A 168 -1.98 5.73 -7.01
C ARG A 168 -2.21 4.59 -7.99
N GLY A 169 -1.60 3.43 -7.72
CA GLY A 169 -1.78 2.25 -8.56
C GLY A 169 -1.12 1.01 -7.97
N GLU A 170 -1.92 -0.02 -7.79
CA GLU A 170 -1.49 -1.36 -7.42
C GLU A 170 -2.02 -2.36 -8.43
N GLY A 171 -1.12 -3.20 -8.93
CA GLY A 171 -1.52 -4.34 -9.73
C GLY A 171 -2.24 -5.41 -8.90
N PHE A 172 -1.85 -5.54 -7.64
CA PHE A 172 -2.48 -6.42 -6.66
C PHE A 172 -2.39 -5.86 -5.24
N GLY A 173 -1.20 -5.51 -4.77
CA GLY A 173 -1.00 -4.93 -3.42
C GLY A 173 -0.48 -5.94 -2.40
N LEU A 174 0.56 -6.70 -2.74
CA LEU A 174 1.14 -7.71 -1.84
C LEU A 174 1.45 -7.20 -0.42
N PRO A 175 1.98 -5.98 -0.19
CA PRO A 175 2.20 -5.48 1.17
C PRO A 175 0.91 -5.34 2.00
N ILE A 176 -0.24 -5.11 1.35
CA ILE A 176 -1.54 -5.09 2.02
C ILE A 176 -1.91 -6.51 2.46
N VAL A 177 -1.75 -7.50 1.57
CA VAL A 177 -1.98 -8.92 1.87
C VAL A 177 -1.10 -9.40 3.02
N GLU A 178 0.19 -9.04 2.99
CA GLU A 178 1.15 -9.37 4.04
C GLU A 178 0.75 -8.78 5.39
N SER A 179 0.26 -7.55 5.41
CA SER A 179 -0.22 -6.90 6.63
C SER A 179 -1.51 -7.53 7.16
N LEU A 180 -2.47 -7.84 6.27
CA LEU A 180 -3.70 -8.55 6.62
C LEU A 180 -3.45 -9.96 7.18
N ASN A 181 -2.34 -10.60 6.79
CA ASN A 181 -1.95 -11.89 7.38
C ASN A 181 -1.67 -11.78 8.89
N TYR A 182 -1.27 -10.59 9.36
CA TYR A 182 -1.12 -10.26 10.77
C TYR A 182 -2.38 -9.64 11.39
N ASN A 183 -3.49 -9.68 10.67
CA ASN A 183 -4.79 -9.15 11.09
C ASN A 183 -4.76 -7.63 11.37
N ASN A 184 -3.93 -6.90 10.65
CA ASN A 184 -3.92 -5.44 10.74
C ASN A 184 -5.07 -4.86 9.94
N PRO A 185 -5.89 -3.98 10.53
CA PRO A 185 -6.86 -3.20 9.76
C PRO A 185 -6.16 -2.36 8.68
N VAL A 186 -6.85 -2.13 7.58
CA VAL A 186 -6.29 -1.45 6.40
C VAL A 186 -7.01 -0.14 6.12
N ILE A 187 -6.22 0.90 5.89
CA ILE A 187 -6.65 2.17 5.26
C ILE A 187 -6.10 2.15 3.84
N ALA A 188 -6.96 2.22 2.82
CA ALA A 188 -6.58 2.17 1.41
C ALA A 188 -7.53 2.97 0.53
N PRO A 189 -7.10 3.40 -0.68
CA PRO A 189 -8.01 3.98 -1.67
C PRO A 189 -9.16 3.04 -2.02
N ASP A 190 -10.31 3.63 -2.36
CA ASP A 190 -11.52 2.92 -2.80
C ASP A 190 -11.46 2.51 -4.30
N ILE A 191 -10.31 2.65 -4.94
CA ILE A 191 -10.06 2.32 -6.35
C ILE A 191 -8.74 1.55 -6.47
N GLY A 192 -8.72 0.41 -7.14
CA GLY A 192 -7.49 -0.33 -7.44
C GLY A 192 -7.61 -1.84 -7.34
N GLY A 193 -6.53 -2.55 -7.69
CA GLY A 193 -6.48 -4.01 -7.72
C GLY A 193 -6.58 -4.71 -6.35
N HIS A 194 -6.42 -3.98 -5.27
CA HIS A 194 -6.54 -4.49 -3.91
C HIS A 194 -8.00 -4.69 -3.46
N LEU A 195 -8.97 -4.16 -4.20
CA LEU A 195 -10.39 -4.27 -3.83
C LEU A 195 -10.91 -5.72 -3.87
N ASP A 196 -10.32 -6.58 -4.69
CA ASP A 196 -10.76 -7.97 -4.82
C ASP A 196 -10.63 -8.77 -3.51
N PHE A 197 -9.66 -8.41 -2.67
CA PHE A 197 -9.39 -9.11 -1.40
C PHE A 197 -9.60 -8.26 -0.14
N LEU A 198 -10.06 -7.02 -0.29
CA LEU A 198 -10.44 -6.17 0.83
C LEU A 198 -11.94 -6.30 1.13
N SER A 199 -12.26 -6.60 2.40
CA SER A 199 -13.66 -6.59 2.85
C SER A 199 -14.22 -5.17 2.88
N PRO A 200 -15.35 -4.89 2.19
CA PRO A 200 -15.96 -3.57 2.20
C PRO A 200 -16.35 -3.08 3.59
N GLU A 201 -16.78 -3.97 4.47
CA GLU A 201 -17.27 -3.66 5.82
C GLU A 201 -16.14 -3.40 6.81
N GLU A 202 -14.97 -4.04 6.58
CA GLU A 202 -13.87 -4.05 7.54
C GLU A 202 -12.72 -3.12 7.15
N THR A 203 -12.72 -2.60 5.92
CA THR A 203 -11.68 -1.72 5.39
C THR A 203 -12.05 -0.24 5.60
N PHE A 204 -11.06 0.56 5.93
CA PHE A 204 -11.19 2.01 6.03
C PHE A 204 -10.86 2.66 4.69
N PHE A 205 -11.84 2.72 3.80
CA PHE A 205 -11.64 3.27 2.47
C PHE A 205 -11.46 4.79 2.47
N ILE A 206 -10.49 5.22 1.65
CA ILE A 206 -10.21 6.63 1.36
C ILE A 206 -10.94 6.99 0.08
N ASP A 207 -11.76 8.03 0.11
CA ASP A 207 -12.38 8.60 -1.09
C ASP A 207 -11.27 9.03 -2.07
N SER A 208 -11.37 8.58 -3.31
CA SER A 208 -10.34 8.80 -4.32
C SER A 208 -10.93 9.21 -5.66
N THR A 209 -10.14 9.89 -6.48
CA THR A 209 -10.49 10.26 -7.85
C THR A 209 -9.49 9.69 -8.84
N LEU A 210 -9.88 9.63 -10.11
CA LEU A 210 -8.96 9.31 -11.20
C LEU A 210 -8.45 10.62 -11.79
N GLU A 211 -7.14 10.86 -11.70
CA GLU A 211 -6.48 12.05 -12.23
C GLU A 211 -5.47 11.65 -13.31
N PRO A 212 -5.23 12.52 -14.30
CA PRO A 212 -4.18 12.28 -15.28
C PRO A 212 -2.83 11.99 -14.61
N VAL A 213 -2.07 11.05 -15.17
CA VAL A 213 -0.73 10.76 -14.69
C VAL A 213 0.14 11.99 -14.84
N ASP A 214 0.60 12.53 -13.72
CA ASP A 214 1.52 13.64 -13.69
C ASP A 214 2.96 13.14 -13.88
N SER A 215 3.67 13.70 -14.86
CA SER A 215 4.95 13.20 -15.36
C SER A 215 6.15 13.51 -14.43
N PHE A 216 5.92 13.94 -13.21
CA PHE A 216 6.95 14.55 -12.35
C PHE A 216 8.14 13.67 -11.99
N ASP A 217 8.03 12.33 -11.95
CA ASP A 217 9.07 11.54 -11.29
C ASP A 217 9.77 10.46 -12.13
N ASN A 218 9.37 10.20 -13.36
CA ASN A 218 10.00 9.10 -14.10
C ASN A 218 9.83 9.19 -15.61
N GLU A 219 10.95 9.06 -16.31
CA GLU A 219 10.98 8.79 -17.76
C GLU A 219 10.09 7.61 -18.16
N LEU A 220 9.85 6.65 -17.25
CA LEU A 220 8.99 5.48 -17.47
C LEU A 220 7.50 5.86 -17.54
N TRP A 221 7.08 6.92 -16.84
CA TRP A 221 5.69 7.37 -16.76
C TRP A 221 5.43 8.64 -17.57
N SER A 222 6.48 9.33 -18.02
CA SER A 222 6.38 10.59 -18.77
C SER A 222 5.72 10.45 -20.15
N SER A 223 5.68 9.22 -20.70
CA SER A 223 4.98 8.88 -21.95
C SER A 223 3.61 8.25 -21.74
N TYR A 224 3.08 8.31 -20.50
CA TYR A 224 1.87 7.63 -20.11
C TYR A 224 0.66 8.54 -20.28
N GLU A 225 -0.14 8.30 -21.30
CA GLU A 225 -1.48 8.86 -21.40
C GLU A 225 -2.44 7.96 -20.59
N GLY A 226 -2.71 8.32 -19.36
CA GLY A 226 -3.60 7.53 -18.50
C GLY A 226 -3.94 8.26 -17.23
N ASN A 227 -4.78 7.63 -16.42
CA ASN A 227 -5.13 8.14 -15.11
C ASN A 227 -4.56 7.21 -14.03
N TRP A 228 -4.23 7.81 -12.91
CA TRP A 228 -3.97 7.09 -11.67
C TRP A 228 -4.91 7.55 -10.57
N VAL A 229 -4.89 6.85 -9.46
CA VAL A 229 -5.76 7.13 -8.31
C VAL A 229 -5.15 8.25 -7.47
N GLU A 230 -5.92 9.30 -7.18
CA GLU A 230 -5.55 10.35 -6.25
C GLU A 230 -6.40 10.25 -4.99
N ALA A 231 -5.75 9.87 -3.89
CA ALA A 231 -6.37 9.77 -2.58
C ALA A 231 -6.65 11.15 -1.98
N SER A 232 -7.84 11.36 -1.46
CA SER A 232 -8.21 12.58 -0.75
C SER A 232 -7.46 12.71 0.57
N ILE A 233 -6.72 13.80 0.77
CA ILE A 233 -6.03 14.09 2.05
C ILE A 233 -7.04 14.17 3.18
N ASN A 234 -8.18 14.82 2.99
CA ASN A 234 -9.19 14.97 4.04
C ASN A 234 -9.85 13.63 4.39
N SER A 235 -10.16 12.79 3.40
CA SER A 235 -10.66 11.44 3.65
C SER A 235 -9.61 10.58 4.35
N THR A 236 -8.34 10.66 3.94
CA THR A 236 -7.22 9.97 4.61
C THR A 236 -7.11 10.38 6.08
N ARG A 237 -7.16 11.69 6.39
CA ARG A 237 -7.16 12.21 7.75
C ARG A 237 -8.31 11.64 8.58
N LYS A 238 -9.53 11.65 8.02
CA LYS A 238 -10.73 11.09 8.65
C LYS A 238 -10.55 9.61 9.01
N GLN A 239 -10.01 8.80 8.10
CA GLN A 239 -9.79 7.37 8.35
C GLN A 239 -8.67 7.13 9.37
N LEU A 240 -7.58 7.88 9.29
CA LEU A 240 -6.51 7.84 10.30
C LEU A 240 -7.05 8.14 11.70
N ARG A 241 -7.84 9.22 11.86
CA ARG A 241 -8.47 9.59 13.14
C ARG A 241 -9.44 8.53 13.60
N LYS A 242 -10.27 8.01 12.73
CA LYS A 242 -11.24 6.96 13.04
C LYS A 242 -10.56 5.73 13.63
N CYS A 243 -9.49 5.24 13.00
CA CYS A 243 -8.72 4.11 13.53
C CYS A 243 -8.07 4.44 14.87
N TYR A 244 -7.47 5.62 15.01
CA TYR A 244 -6.76 6.04 16.21
C TYR A 244 -7.67 6.16 17.44
N THR A 245 -8.90 6.62 17.26
CA THR A 245 -9.88 6.84 18.33
C THR A 245 -10.81 5.66 18.59
N MET A 246 -10.81 4.68 17.69
CA MET A 246 -11.59 3.45 17.84
C MET A 246 -11.12 2.64 19.05
N ASN A 247 -12.03 1.97 19.73
CA ASN A 247 -11.66 1.03 20.79
C ASN A 247 -10.69 -0.04 20.23
N ARG A 248 -9.62 -0.33 20.95
CA ARG A 248 -8.57 -1.28 20.52
C ARG A 248 -9.11 -2.66 20.21
N GLU A 249 -10.07 -3.17 20.98
CA GLU A 249 -10.66 -4.49 20.75
C GLU A 249 -11.56 -4.47 19.49
N GLU A 250 -12.32 -3.40 19.28
CA GLU A 250 -13.12 -3.22 18.06
C GLU A 250 -12.22 -3.15 16.82
N LEU A 251 -11.13 -2.38 16.87
CA LEU A 251 -10.16 -2.27 15.80
C LEU A 251 -9.54 -3.63 15.47
N LYS A 252 -9.21 -4.42 16.49
CA LYS A 252 -8.67 -5.76 16.36
C LYS A 252 -9.67 -6.76 15.77
N VAL A 253 -10.96 -6.65 16.14
CA VAL A 253 -12.03 -7.45 15.53
C VAL A 253 -12.12 -7.17 14.04
N LYS A 254 -12.08 -5.90 13.62
CA LYS A 254 -12.06 -5.52 12.21
C LYS A 254 -10.87 -6.10 11.47
N GLY A 255 -9.68 -6.01 12.03
CA GLY A 255 -8.47 -6.61 11.46
C GLY A 255 -8.56 -8.12 11.31
N ASN A 256 -9.09 -8.82 12.32
CA ASN A 256 -9.31 -10.28 12.26
C ASN A 256 -10.30 -10.67 11.15
N ASN A 257 -11.40 -9.93 11.01
CA ASN A 257 -12.40 -10.18 9.99
C ASN A 257 -11.84 -9.92 8.58
N ALA A 258 -11.14 -8.78 8.39
CA ALA A 258 -10.49 -8.44 7.14
C ALA A 258 -9.42 -9.48 6.74
N GLY A 259 -8.60 -9.90 7.70
CA GLY A 259 -7.59 -10.95 7.49
C GLY A 259 -8.22 -12.29 7.09
N ARG A 260 -9.32 -12.67 7.73
CA ARG A 260 -10.06 -13.91 7.37
C ARG A 260 -10.67 -13.83 5.98
N PHE A 261 -11.27 -12.70 5.61
CA PHE A 261 -11.82 -12.47 4.27
C PHE A 261 -10.74 -12.64 3.20
N MET A 262 -9.61 -11.97 3.34
CA MET A 262 -8.47 -12.07 2.45
C MET A 262 -7.91 -13.50 2.36
N LYS A 263 -7.73 -14.19 3.50
CA LYS A 263 -7.20 -15.56 3.54
C LYS A 263 -8.10 -16.54 2.80
N ASN A 264 -9.41 -16.42 2.92
CA ASN A 264 -10.36 -17.26 2.19
C ASN A 264 -10.23 -17.03 0.67
N TYR A 265 -10.08 -15.77 0.24
CA TYR A 265 -9.97 -15.43 -1.18
C TYR A 265 -8.64 -15.92 -1.79
N LEU A 266 -7.51 -15.79 -1.07
CA LEU A 266 -6.15 -16.09 -1.56
C LEU A 266 -5.61 -17.46 -1.11
N SER A 267 -6.45 -18.31 -0.51
CA SER A 267 -6.01 -19.66 -0.12
C SER A 267 -5.59 -20.48 -1.34
N PHE A 268 -4.65 -21.42 -1.14
CA PHE A 268 -4.26 -22.37 -2.18
C PHE A 268 -5.45 -23.16 -2.70
N GLU A 269 -6.41 -23.49 -1.85
CA GLU A 269 -7.62 -24.21 -2.24
C GLU A 269 -8.45 -23.39 -3.22
N THR A 270 -8.79 -22.14 -2.87
CA THR A 270 -9.58 -21.24 -3.73
C THR A 270 -8.87 -20.97 -5.06
N CYS A 271 -7.59 -20.62 -4.99
CA CYS A 271 -6.81 -20.33 -6.20
C CYS A 271 -6.64 -21.55 -7.10
N ASN A 272 -6.49 -22.75 -6.52
CA ASN A 272 -6.41 -24.00 -7.29
C ASN A 272 -7.72 -24.32 -8.04
N LEU A 273 -8.86 -24.06 -7.43
CA LEU A 273 -10.15 -24.20 -8.13
C LEU A 273 -10.27 -23.25 -9.32
N ILE A 274 -9.79 -22.02 -9.16
CA ILE A 274 -9.74 -21.04 -10.26
C ILE A 274 -8.79 -21.52 -11.37
N TRP A 275 -7.58 -22.00 -11.03
CA TRP A 275 -6.61 -22.53 -11.98
C TRP A 275 -7.18 -23.71 -12.79
N LYS A 276 -7.82 -24.68 -12.14
CA LYS A 276 -8.45 -25.80 -12.82
C LYS A 276 -9.45 -25.34 -13.87
N ARG A 277 -10.36 -24.45 -13.48
CA ARG A 277 -11.36 -23.86 -14.40
C ARG A 277 -10.70 -23.17 -15.60
N VAL A 278 -9.63 -22.41 -15.36
CA VAL A 278 -8.93 -21.65 -16.41
C VAL A 278 -8.18 -22.54 -17.39
N LEU A 279 -7.63 -23.67 -16.91
CA LEU A 279 -6.89 -24.64 -17.75
C LEU A 279 -7.82 -25.55 -18.55
N GLU A 280 -9.03 -25.82 -18.05
CA GLU A 280 -10.03 -26.67 -18.72
C GLU A 280 -10.89 -25.87 -19.74
N ALA A 281 -10.87 -24.55 -19.70
CA ALA A 281 -11.62 -23.64 -20.62
C ALA A 281 -10.77 -23.17 -21.81
#